data_11db87a901ab30163f4608bf1f90bffd
#
_entry.id   11db87a901ab30163f4608bf1f90bffd
#
_cell.length_a   1.000
_cell.length_b   1.000
_cell.length_c   1.000
_cell.angle_alpha   90.00
_cell.angle_beta   90.00
_cell.angle_gamma   90.00
#
_symmetry.space_group_name_H-M   'P 1'
#
loop_
_entity.id
_entity.type
_entity.pdbx_description
1 polymer ?
#
loop_
_entity_poly.entity_id
_entity_poly.type
_entity_poly.pdbx_seq_one_letter_code
_entity_poly.pdbx_strand_id
1 'polypeptide(L)'
;MKLKKILALTLAAAMTLSLAGCGSSDNSADSSAASTTDDAAAETTEDTTAAEDTEAADDTADDTAAADGLTYASITLGQDYTDLTTTIKFIHHKTDREEDGTMADLVAKFNEVYPNITVETEGITDYQEDSLLRLSNGDWGDIMFIPAIDKSELPTYFVPYGTTEEMSQYINFANNWEWDKNCYGIGYMGNAQGLLYNKKVFADAGVTELPKTPDELIAALQAIKDNTDAIPLYTNYAAGWTMGGQWDAYLGAITTGDETWLNQKFVHTAEPFKDNGDGTGAYALYKIHYDAVADGLIEDDYTTTDWEGCKGMINNGEIGCMVLGSWAVAQMKAAGDNADDIGYMPFPITVNGKQYATAGPDYNFGINVNSSDDNKAAAMVFVKWMVEESGWCELEGGYPISKTAPTSFNFEGVEVVENLQALEGEEDFMNEMNAESELSFNAGGDAKVQGIVEAAATGSKSFDDIMAEWTQAWNDAQEECGIEVLY
;
A
#
# COMPACT_ATOMS: atom_id res chain seq x y z
N MET A 1 30.41 -18.44 14.16
CA MET A 1 29.26 -18.18 13.30
C MET A 1 28.12 -19.22 13.32
N LYS A 2 28.12 -20.30 14.09
CA LYS A 2 27.01 -21.28 14.14
C LYS A 2 26.34 -21.44 15.50
N LEU A 3 26.65 -20.59 16.46
CA LEU A 3 26.15 -20.72 17.84
C LEU A 3 25.13 -19.62 18.26
N LYS A 4 24.96 -18.56 17.47
CA LYS A 4 24.01 -17.46 17.75
C LYS A 4 22.58 -17.70 17.22
N LYS A 5 22.39 -18.60 16.24
CA LYS A 5 21.07 -18.93 15.67
C LYS A 5 20.17 -19.85 16.54
N ILE A 6 20.65 -20.35 17.69
CA ILE A 6 19.89 -21.26 18.55
C ILE A 6 19.24 -20.53 19.74
N LEU A 7 19.58 -19.26 20.00
CA LEU A 7 19.05 -18.54 21.17
C LEU A 7 17.77 -17.72 20.89
N ALA A 8 17.41 -17.52 19.65
CA ALA A 8 16.24 -16.73 19.27
C ALA A 8 14.90 -17.52 19.26
N LEU A 9 14.95 -18.85 19.28
CA LEU A 9 13.75 -19.71 19.20
C LEU A 9 13.16 -20.12 20.56
N THR A 10 13.71 -19.71 21.68
CA THR A 10 13.26 -20.12 23.03
C THR A 10 12.56 -19.04 23.86
N LEU A 11 12.35 -17.83 23.32
CA LEU A 11 11.66 -16.74 24.05
C LEU A 11 10.18 -16.54 23.66
N ALA A 12 9.68 -17.22 22.63
CA ALA A 12 8.29 -17.07 22.17
C ALA A 12 7.25 -18.00 22.85
N ALA A 13 7.65 -18.80 23.85
CA ALA A 13 6.77 -19.80 24.48
C ALA A 13 6.34 -19.50 25.92
N ALA A 14 6.51 -18.28 26.44
CA ALA A 14 6.27 -17.97 27.86
C ALA A 14 5.25 -16.86 28.16
N MET A 15 4.39 -16.44 27.24
CA MET A 15 3.35 -15.43 27.52
C MET A 15 1.93 -15.85 27.14
N THR A 16 1.51 -17.05 27.55
CA THR A 16 0.09 -17.38 27.56
C THR A 16 -0.25 -18.13 28.84
N LEU A 17 -0.45 -17.40 29.93
CA LEU A 17 -1.18 -17.91 31.11
C LEU A 17 -1.37 -16.79 32.14
N SER A 18 -2.42 -15.98 31.97
CA SER A 18 -3.12 -15.36 33.09
C SER A 18 -4.30 -14.53 32.56
N LEU A 19 -5.48 -15.14 32.59
CA LEU A 19 -6.75 -14.45 32.88
C LEU A 19 -7.86 -15.53 32.96
N ALA A 20 -7.98 -16.12 34.15
CA ALA A 20 -9.18 -16.84 34.51
C ALA A 20 -9.65 -16.28 35.86
N GLY A 21 -10.88 -15.81 35.93
CA GLY A 21 -11.52 -15.53 37.20
C GLY A 21 -12.83 -14.75 37.10
N CYS A 22 -13.92 -15.47 37.44
CA CYS A 22 -15.25 -15.03 37.90
C CYS A 22 -16.27 -14.64 36.84
N GLY A 23 -17.44 -15.25 36.83
CA GLY A 23 -18.22 -16.10 37.71
C GLY A 23 -19.58 -16.44 37.08
N SER A 24 -20.01 -17.66 37.45
CA SER A 24 -21.36 -18.23 37.69
C SER A 24 -22.54 -17.77 36.80
N SER A 25 -23.40 -18.66 36.33
CA SER A 25 -24.09 -19.79 36.94
C SER A 25 -24.94 -20.59 35.94
N ASP A 26 -24.96 -21.92 36.16
CA ASP A 26 -26.06 -22.88 36.03
C ASP A 26 -26.84 -23.05 34.72
N ASN A 27 -26.95 -24.22 34.14
CA ASN A 27 -27.44 -25.48 34.64
C ASN A 27 -27.48 -26.59 33.55
N SER A 28 -27.00 -27.77 33.92
CA SER A 28 -27.46 -29.14 33.65
C SER A 28 -27.78 -29.57 32.18
N ALA A 29 -27.36 -30.64 31.75
CA ALA A 29 -27.15 -32.06 32.06
C ALA A 29 -27.06 -32.78 30.73
N ASP A 30 -26.34 -33.71 30.51
CA ASP A 30 -26.11 -35.07 30.87
C ASP A 30 -25.80 -35.96 29.64
N SER A 31 -24.89 -36.80 29.86
CA SER A 31 -24.64 -38.22 29.52
C SER A 31 -23.89 -38.52 28.21
N SER A 32 -22.76 -39.01 28.40
CA SER A 32 -22.18 -40.38 28.54
C SER A 32 -21.66 -40.91 27.21
N ALA A 33 -20.46 -41.26 27.21
CA ALA A 33 -19.61 -42.33 27.56
C ALA A 33 -18.94 -43.02 26.36
N ALA A 34 -17.65 -43.00 26.42
CA ALA A 34 -16.71 -44.13 26.52
C ALA A 34 -16.49 -44.93 25.23
N SER A 35 -15.34 -45.14 24.81
CA SER A 35 -14.10 -45.89 25.16
C SER A 35 -13.69 -46.65 23.89
N THR A 36 -12.53 -46.85 23.53
CA THR A 36 -11.26 -47.42 23.96
C THR A 36 -10.51 -47.96 22.73
N THR A 37 -9.19 -47.72 22.72
CA THR A 37 -8.08 -48.65 22.43
C THR A 37 -8.11 -49.52 21.17
N ASP A 38 -7.04 -49.80 20.44
CA ASP A 38 -5.63 -50.03 20.63
C ASP A 38 -4.93 -50.20 19.28
N ASP A 39 -3.73 -49.69 19.19
CA ASP A 39 -2.44 -50.35 18.94
C ASP A 39 -2.29 -51.35 17.78
N ALA A 40 -1.29 -51.13 16.92
CA ALA A 40 -0.18 -52.05 16.69
C ALA A 40 0.65 -51.70 15.44
N ALA A 41 1.93 -51.60 15.69
CA ALA A 41 3.04 -51.48 14.73
C ALA A 41 3.31 -52.77 13.92
N ALA A 42 4.07 -52.61 12.80
CA ALA A 42 5.22 -53.42 12.36
C ALA A 42 5.54 -53.12 10.88
N GLU A 43 6.66 -52.50 10.60
CA GLU A 43 8.01 -53.05 10.23
C GLU A 43 8.12 -53.74 8.87
N THR A 44 9.01 -53.11 8.08
CA THR A 44 10.10 -53.62 7.19
C THR A 44 9.77 -54.42 5.95
N THR A 45 10.35 -54.10 4.81
CA THR A 45 11.72 -54.49 4.40
C THR A 45 12.08 -53.84 3.04
N GLU A 46 13.37 -53.53 2.94
CA GLU A 46 14.16 -53.17 1.75
C GLU A 46 14.05 -54.20 0.60
N ASP A 47 14.18 -53.76 -0.63
CA ASP A 47 15.24 -54.33 -1.49
C ASP A 47 15.58 -53.44 -2.71
N THR A 48 16.84 -53.34 -2.96
CA THR A 48 17.61 -52.69 -4.01
C THR A 48 17.50 -53.35 -5.36
N THR A 49 17.59 -52.56 -6.47
CA THR A 49 18.57 -52.74 -7.59
C THR A 49 18.40 -51.65 -8.64
N ALA A 50 19.40 -50.84 -8.81
CA ALA A 50 20.40 -50.61 -9.89
C ALA A 50 19.87 -50.28 -11.30
N ALA A 51 20.23 -49.01 -11.67
CA ALA A 51 20.88 -48.45 -12.87
C ALA A 51 20.40 -48.85 -14.27
N GLU A 52 20.10 -47.86 -15.08
CA GLU A 52 20.92 -47.46 -16.25
C GLU A 52 20.30 -46.25 -16.98
N ASP A 53 21.20 -45.33 -17.28
CA ASP A 53 21.31 -44.32 -18.28
C ASP A 53 20.21 -44.24 -19.35
N THR A 54 19.71 -43.00 -19.60
CA THR A 54 19.82 -42.35 -20.93
C THR A 54 19.17 -40.98 -20.96
N GLU A 55 19.95 -40.05 -21.49
CA GLU A 55 19.61 -38.89 -22.33
C GLU A 55 18.84 -37.71 -21.75
N ALA A 56 19.51 -36.58 -21.89
CA ALA A 56 19.03 -35.24 -21.81
C ALA A 56 17.69 -35.05 -22.54
N ALA A 57 16.68 -34.68 -21.80
CA ALA A 57 15.50 -34.06 -22.34
C ALA A 57 15.58 -32.57 -22.12
N ASP A 58 15.60 -31.90 -23.22
CA ASP A 58 15.32 -30.51 -23.54
C ASP A 58 14.46 -29.81 -22.49
N ASP A 59 15.02 -28.75 -21.94
CA ASP A 59 14.35 -27.81 -21.01
C ASP A 59 13.38 -26.99 -21.86
N THR A 60 12.18 -27.54 -22.07
CA THR A 60 11.03 -26.74 -22.49
C THR A 60 10.42 -26.14 -21.23
N ALA A 61 10.76 -24.89 -20.94
CA ALA A 61 9.99 -24.04 -20.09
C ALA A 61 8.50 -24.19 -20.48
N ASP A 62 7.73 -24.73 -19.56
CA ASP A 62 6.27 -24.80 -19.67
C ASP A 62 5.75 -23.37 -19.62
N ASP A 63 5.51 -22.81 -20.80
CA ASP A 63 4.90 -21.52 -21.03
C ASP A 63 3.47 -21.65 -20.52
N THR A 64 3.20 -21.29 -19.24
CA THR A 64 1.84 -21.16 -18.70
C THR A 64 1.20 -19.91 -19.31
N ALA A 65 1.07 -19.93 -20.65
CA ALA A 65 0.29 -18.95 -21.38
C ALA A 65 -1.15 -18.98 -20.89
N ALA A 66 -1.72 -17.79 -20.69
CA ALA A 66 -3.15 -17.59 -20.44
C ALA A 66 -3.97 -18.53 -21.35
N ALA A 67 -4.99 -19.16 -20.76
CA ALA A 67 -5.85 -20.11 -21.46
C ALA A 67 -6.22 -19.59 -22.86
N ASP A 68 -5.72 -20.25 -23.90
CA ASP A 68 -6.00 -20.03 -25.31
C ASP A 68 -6.26 -18.58 -25.78
N GLY A 69 -5.35 -17.63 -25.45
CA GLY A 69 -5.36 -16.28 -26.03
C GLY A 69 -6.27 -15.26 -25.34
N LEU A 70 -6.84 -15.54 -24.17
CA LEU A 70 -7.59 -14.57 -23.37
C LEU A 70 -6.62 -13.64 -22.62
N THR A 71 -6.54 -12.38 -23.05
CA THR A 71 -5.79 -11.32 -22.39
C THR A 71 -6.64 -10.06 -22.29
N TYR A 72 -6.25 -9.15 -21.41
CA TYR A 72 -6.88 -7.83 -21.29
C TYR A 72 -6.95 -7.10 -22.66
N ALA A 73 -5.85 -7.16 -23.42
CA ALA A 73 -5.76 -6.50 -24.72
C ALA A 73 -6.64 -7.15 -25.79
N SER A 74 -6.93 -8.46 -25.67
CA SER A 74 -7.72 -9.18 -26.65
C SER A 74 -9.22 -8.85 -26.61
N ILE A 75 -9.70 -8.16 -25.56
CA ILE A 75 -11.11 -7.87 -25.33
C ILE A 75 -11.48 -6.48 -25.85
N THR A 76 -12.56 -6.40 -26.63
CA THR A 76 -13.24 -5.17 -27.01
C THR A 76 -14.55 -5.06 -26.23
N LEU A 77 -14.62 -4.10 -25.28
CA LEU A 77 -15.81 -3.90 -24.44
C LEU A 77 -17.05 -3.62 -25.32
N GLY A 78 -18.18 -4.21 -24.91
CA GLY A 78 -19.46 -4.10 -25.63
C GLY A 78 -19.54 -4.88 -26.94
N GLN A 79 -18.50 -5.63 -27.33
CA GLN A 79 -18.50 -6.46 -28.54
C GLN A 79 -18.23 -7.94 -28.18
N ASP A 80 -17.19 -8.21 -27.41
CA ASP A 80 -16.82 -9.57 -27.04
C ASP A 80 -17.59 -10.00 -25.79
N TYR A 81 -17.90 -11.27 -25.67
CA TYR A 81 -18.56 -11.91 -24.52
C TYR A 81 -19.94 -11.35 -24.12
N THR A 82 -20.64 -10.60 -24.99
CA THR A 82 -21.96 -10.00 -24.69
C THR A 82 -23.04 -11.03 -24.48
N ASP A 83 -22.91 -12.22 -25.06
CA ASP A 83 -23.85 -13.36 -24.92
C ASP A 83 -23.46 -14.33 -23.79
N LEU A 84 -22.33 -14.11 -23.14
CA LEU A 84 -21.84 -14.97 -22.05
C LEU A 84 -22.78 -14.89 -20.85
N THR A 85 -23.23 -16.08 -20.40
CA THR A 85 -24.14 -16.22 -19.26
C THR A 85 -23.44 -16.93 -18.13
N THR A 86 -23.11 -16.24 -17.06
CA THR A 86 -22.46 -16.80 -15.89
C THR A 86 -22.66 -15.92 -14.66
N THR A 87 -22.26 -16.44 -13.50
CA THR A 87 -22.17 -15.69 -12.25
C THR A 87 -20.72 -15.67 -11.78
N ILE A 88 -20.19 -14.49 -11.52
CA ILE A 88 -18.86 -14.28 -10.93
C ILE A 88 -18.98 -13.62 -9.56
N LYS A 89 -18.02 -13.90 -8.68
CA LYS A 89 -17.93 -13.30 -7.35
C LYS A 89 -16.69 -12.42 -7.24
N PHE A 90 -16.89 -11.19 -6.74
CA PHE A 90 -15.83 -10.22 -6.45
C PHE A 90 -15.80 -9.88 -4.96
N ILE A 91 -14.67 -10.13 -4.29
CA ILE A 91 -14.42 -9.72 -2.90
C ILE A 91 -13.44 -8.56 -2.82
N HIS A 92 -13.73 -7.59 -1.95
CA HIS A 92 -12.96 -6.36 -1.86
C HIS A 92 -13.02 -5.73 -0.45
N HIS A 93 -12.22 -4.68 -0.19
CA HIS A 93 -12.17 -3.97 1.09
C HIS A 93 -13.14 -2.78 1.20
N LYS A 94 -13.85 -2.41 0.12
CA LYS A 94 -14.69 -1.21 0.07
C LYS A 94 -16.06 -1.45 0.69
N THR A 95 -16.11 -1.67 2.00
CA THR A 95 -17.36 -1.87 2.75
C THR A 95 -18.26 -0.65 2.72
N ASP A 96 -17.67 0.56 2.70
CA ASP A 96 -18.36 1.82 2.55
C ASP A 96 -19.16 1.90 1.24
N ARG A 97 -18.63 1.32 0.15
CA ARG A 97 -19.28 1.30 -1.17
C ARG A 97 -20.38 0.23 -1.30
N GLU A 98 -20.31 -0.80 -0.48
CA GLU A 98 -21.43 -1.74 -0.31
C GLU A 98 -22.57 -1.09 0.47
N GLU A 99 -22.24 -0.41 1.57
CA GLU A 99 -23.23 0.19 2.46
C GLU A 99 -23.98 1.38 1.83
N ASP A 100 -23.28 2.22 1.06
CA ASP A 100 -23.87 3.39 0.40
C ASP A 100 -24.56 3.07 -0.93
N GLY A 101 -24.42 1.82 -1.43
CA GLY A 101 -25.04 1.32 -2.66
C GLY A 101 -24.22 1.63 -3.92
N THR A 102 -23.07 2.27 -3.82
CA THR A 102 -22.21 2.62 -4.97
C THR A 102 -21.79 1.37 -5.75
N MET A 103 -21.41 0.29 -5.06
CA MET A 103 -21.00 -0.95 -5.72
C MET A 103 -22.17 -1.58 -6.50
N ALA A 104 -23.35 -1.60 -5.94
CA ALA A 104 -24.55 -2.06 -6.64
C ALA A 104 -24.88 -1.24 -7.89
N ASP A 105 -24.70 0.09 -7.83
CA ASP A 105 -24.89 0.97 -8.99
C ASP A 105 -23.84 0.73 -10.09
N LEU A 106 -22.58 0.45 -9.72
CA LEU A 106 -21.53 0.07 -10.68
C LEU A 106 -21.87 -1.25 -11.38
N VAL A 107 -22.28 -2.27 -10.63
CA VAL A 107 -22.73 -3.55 -11.20
C VAL A 107 -23.95 -3.36 -12.10
N ALA A 108 -24.92 -2.51 -11.72
CA ALA A 108 -26.06 -2.21 -12.57
C ALA A 108 -25.67 -1.57 -13.90
N LYS A 109 -24.73 -0.63 -13.89
CA LYS A 109 -24.17 -0.01 -15.12
C LYS A 109 -23.42 -1.04 -15.97
N PHE A 110 -22.63 -1.91 -15.37
CA PHE A 110 -21.98 -3.02 -16.09
C PHE A 110 -23.02 -3.90 -16.81
N ASN A 111 -24.12 -4.21 -16.15
CA ASN A 111 -25.19 -5.04 -16.70
C ASN A 111 -25.99 -4.35 -17.82
N GLU A 112 -25.87 -3.03 -18.03
CA GLU A 112 -26.40 -2.38 -19.25
C GLU A 112 -25.67 -2.85 -20.52
N VAL A 113 -24.38 -3.23 -20.38
CA VAL A 113 -23.54 -3.73 -21.48
C VAL A 113 -23.49 -5.26 -21.50
N TYR A 114 -23.42 -5.89 -20.33
CA TYR A 114 -23.30 -7.35 -20.16
C TYR A 114 -24.46 -7.92 -19.32
N PRO A 115 -25.69 -7.95 -19.86
CA PRO A 115 -26.91 -8.26 -19.08
C PRO A 115 -27.00 -9.70 -18.56
N ASN A 116 -26.18 -10.61 -19.10
CA ASN A 116 -26.22 -12.03 -18.74
C ASN A 116 -25.09 -12.44 -17.78
N ILE A 117 -24.18 -11.52 -17.42
CA ILE A 117 -23.14 -11.76 -16.42
C ILE A 117 -23.65 -11.20 -15.08
N THR A 118 -23.92 -12.09 -14.14
CA THR A 118 -24.25 -11.69 -12.76
C THR A 118 -22.95 -11.47 -11.98
N VAL A 119 -22.82 -10.35 -11.29
CA VAL A 119 -21.68 -10.05 -10.41
C VAL A 119 -22.18 -10.01 -8.97
N GLU A 120 -21.70 -10.92 -8.15
CA GLU A 120 -21.92 -10.93 -6.71
C GLU A 120 -20.73 -10.26 -6.04
N THR A 121 -20.96 -9.22 -5.23
CA THR A 121 -19.92 -8.48 -4.52
C THR A 121 -19.95 -8.76 -3.03
N GLU A 122 -18.76 -8.73 -2.39
CA GLU A 122 -18.62 -8.91 -0.94
C GLU A 122 -17.55 -7.96 -0.40
N GLY A 123 -17.96 -7.00 0.45
CA GLY A 123 -17.06 -6.12 1.18
C GLY A 123 -16.56 -6.77 2.48
N ILE A 124 -15.26 -6.70 2.75
CA ILE A 124 -14.61 -7.30 3.93
C ILE A 124 -13.88 -6.20 4.70
N THR A 125 -14.16 -6.05 5.99
CA THR A 125 -13.56 -5.01 6.85
C THR A 125 -12.08 -5.27 7.13
N ASP A 126 -11.74 -6.44 7.63
CA ASP A 126 -10.36 -6.83 7.93
C ASP A 126 -9.73 -7.53 6.71
N TYR A 127 -9.72 -6.81 5.59
CA TYR A 127 -9.49 -7.37 4.27
C TYR A 127 -8.18 -8.12 4.13
N GLN A 128 -7.07 -7.56 4.62
CA GLN A 128 -5.75 -8.16 4.44
C GLN A 128 -5.65 -9.55 5.09
N GLU A 129 -6.13 -9.68 6.32
CA GLU A 129 -6.08 -10.95 7.05
C GLU A 129 -7.06 -11.97 6.48
N ASP A 130 -8.32 -11.57 6.27
CA ASP A 130 -9.37 -12.45 5.74
C ASP A 130 -9.09 -12.90 4.32
N SER A 131 -8.57 -12.02 3.46
CA SER A 131 -8.26 -12.38 2.08
C SER A 131 -7.09 -13.37 1.97
N LEU A 132 -6.06 -13.24 2.81
CA LEU A 132 -4.97 -14.23 2.90
C LEU A 132 -5.49 -15.60 3.33
N LEU A 133 -6.39 -15.64 4.31
CA LEU A 133 -7.00 -16.89 4.77
C LEU A 133 -7.83 -17.54 3.66
N ARG A 134 -8.64 -16.76 2.95
CA ARG A 134 -9.46 -17.24 1.83
C ARG A 134 -8.61 -17.68 0.66
N LEU A 135 -7.54 -16.96 0.34
CA LEU A 135 -6.60 -17.29 -0.72
C LEU A 135 -5.98 -18.67 -0.46
N SER A 136 -5.48 -18.91 0.76
CA SER A 136 -4.87 -20.19 1.15
C SER A 136 -5.86 -21.36 1.15
N ASN A 137 -7.14 -21.11 1.43
CA ASN A 137 -8.20 -22.12 1.42
C ASN A 137 -8.83 -22.33 0.03
N GLY A 138 -8.57 -21.45 -0.96
CA GLY A 138 -9.16 -21.48 -2.28
C GLY A 138 -10.65 -21.10 -2.32
N ASP A 139 -11.19 -20.44 -1.29
CA ASP A 139 -12.60 -20.05 -1.17
C ASP A 139 -12.77 -18.53 -1.22
N TRP A 140 -12.52 -17.93 -2.39
CA TRP A 140 -12.58 -16.49 -2.56
C TRP A 140 -13.32 -15.99 -3.82
N GLY A 141 -13.89 -16.87 -4.59
CA GLY A 141 -14.64 -16.52 -5.80
C GLY A 141 -13.75 -16.36 -7.02
N ASP A 142 -14.13 -15.45 -7.92
CA ASP A 142 -13.49 -15.29 -9.24
C ASP A 142 -12.57 -14.09 -9.31
N ILE A 143 -12.84 -13.03 -8.53
CA ILE A 143 -12.08 -11.80 -8.48
C ILE A 143 -11.84 -11.42 -7.03
N MET A 144 -10.62 -11.01 -6.69
CA MET A 144 -10.31 -10.37 -5.43
C MET A 144 -9.32 -9.23 -5.63
N PHE A 145 -9.21 -8.34 -4.65
CA PHE A 145 -8.04 -7.50 -4.55
C PHE A 145 -6.88 -8.31 -3.97
N ILE A 146 -5.76 -8.32 -4.68
CA ILE A 146 -4.58 -9.11 -4.30
C ILE A 146 -4.07 -8.65 -2.93
N PRO A 147 -4.05 -9.52 -1.89
CA PRO A 147 -3.44 -9.19 -0.61
C PRO A 147 -1.92 -9.16 -0.70
N ALA A 148 -1.25 -8.68 0.36
CA ALA A 148 0.21 -8.71 0.42
C ALA A 148 0.72 -10.16 0.49
N ILE A 149 1.17 -10.68 -0.65
CA ILE A 149 1.79 -11.99 -0.85
C ILE A 149 3.14 -11.84 -1.55
N ASP A 150 3.95 -12.88 -1.52
CA ASP A 150 5.16 -12.94 -2.34
C ASP A 150 4.77 -13.00 -3.83
N LYS A 151 5.47 -12.20 -4.67
CA LYS A 151 5.18 -12.14 -6.10
C LYS A 151 5.39 -13.48 -6.81
N SER A 152 6.29 -14.32 -6.31
CA SER A 152 6.52 -15.67 -6.84
C SER A 152 5.30 -16.60 -6.70
N GLU A 153 4.36 -16.28 -5.80
CA GLU A 153 3.13 -17.02 -5.59
C GLU A 153 2.01 -16.63 -6.58
N LEU A 154 2.16 -15.49 -7.28
CA LEU A 154 1.12 -14.97 -8.18
C LEU A 154 0.60 -16.00 -9.19
N PRO A 155 1.44 -16.77 -9.91
CA PRO A 155 0.95 -17.77 -10.87
C PRO A 155 0.15 -18.90 -10.24
N THR A 156 0.33 -19.14 -8.93
CA THR A 156 -0.40 -20.18 -8.19
C THR A 156 -1.86 -19.79 -7.99
N TYR A 157 -2.14 -18.50 -7.86
CA TYR A 157 -3.46 -18.00 -7.50
C TYR A 157 -4.16 -17.24 -8.63
N PHE A 158 -3.41 -16.54 -9.49
CA PHE A 158 -3.98 -15.55 -10.40
C PHE A 158 -3.69 -15.82 -11.87
N VAL A 159 -4.62 -15.42 -12.73
CA VAL A 159 -4.47 -15.40 -14.19
C VAL A 159 -3.70 -14.13 -14.59
N PRO A 160 -2.67 -14.22 -15.45
CA PRO A 160 -2.05 -13.02 -15.99
C PRO A 160 -2.98 -12.27 -16.95
N TYR A 161 -2.98 -10.95 -16.88
CA TYR A 161 -3.74 -10.09 -17.79
C TYR A 161 -3.10 -9.97 -19.18
N GLY A 162 -1.83 -10.25 -19.28
CA GLY A 162 -0.94 -10.17 -20.44
C GLY A 162 0.49 -9.95 -19.98
N THR A 163 1.42 -9.72 -20.90
CA THR A 163 2.77 -9.34 -20.52
C THR A 163 2.79 -7.93 -19.95
N THR A 164 3.71 -7.63 -19.03
CA THR A 164 3.86 -6.28 -18.47
C THR A 164 4.13 -5.24 -19.56
N GLU A 165 4.93 -5.60 -20.59
CA GLU A 165 5.18 -4.71 -21.73
C GLU A 165 3.90 -4.38 -22.49
N GLU A 166 3.04 -5.38 -22.78
CA GLU A 166 1.75 -5.17 -23.42
C GLU A 166 0.82 -4.33 -22.54
N MET A 167 0.67 -4.72 -21.26
CA MET A 167 -0.22 -4.04 -20.33
C MET A 167 0.17 -2.58 -20.10
N SER A 168 1.46 -2.25 -20.12
CA SER A 168 1.97 -0.88 -19.99
C SER A 168 1.52 0.06 -21.10
N GLN A 169 0.95 -0.45 -22.20
CA GLN A 169 0.35 0.36 -23.25
C GLN A 169 -1.06 0.86 -22.89
N TYR A 170 -1.77 0.14 -22.02
CA TYR A 170 -3.16 0.39 -21.65
C TYR A 170 -3.30 1.03 -20.27
N ILE A 171 -2.46 0.62 -19.32
CA ILE A 171 -2.57 1.02 -17.91
C ILE A 171 -1.25 1.61 -17.38
N ASN A 172 -1.39 2.44 -16.36
CA ASN A 172 -0.30 2.84 -15.47
C ASN A 172 -0.07 1.72 -14.44
N PHE A 173 1.14 1.60 -13.93
CA PHE A 173 1.52 0.65 -12.87
C PHE A 173 1.40 -0.83 -13.26
N ALA A 174 1.56 -1.16 -14.54
CA ALA A 174 1.48 -2.54 -15.03
C ALA A 174 2.51 -3.49 -14.38
N ASN A 175 3.62 -2.94 -13.87
CA ASN A 175 4.70 -3.65 -13.20
C ASN A 175 4.49 -3.89 -11.70
N ASN A 176 3.42 -3.36 -11.11
CA ASN A 176 3.21 -3.47 -9.66
C ASN A 176 3.10 -4.93 -9.19
N TRP A 177 2.25 -5.72 -9.81
CA TRP A 177 2.13 -7.16 -9.59
C TRP A 177 2.67 -7.92 -10.81
N GLU A 178 3.95 -7.66 -11.13
CA GLU A 178 4.69 -8.39 -12.16
C GLU A 178 5.40 -9.58 -11.56
N TRP A 179 5.31 -10.71 -12.25
CA TRP A 179 6.15 -11.88 -12.05
C TRP A 179 6.46 -12.51 -13.40
N ASP A 180 7.73 -12.83 -13.66
CA ASP A 180 8.22 -13.43 -14.91
C ASP A 180 7.66 -12.71 -16.16
N LYS A 181 7.73 -11.36 -16.16
CA LYS A 181 7.28 -10.46 -17.24
C LYS A 181 5.77 -10.47 -17.51
N ASN A 182 4.98 -11.09 -16.65
CA ASN A 182 3.51 -11.10 -16.73
C ASN A 182 2.91 -10.20 -15.67
N CYS A 183 1.87 -9.46 -16.05
CA CYS A 183 1.08 -8.61 -15.16
C CYS A 183 -0.09 -9.40 -14.57
N TYR A 184 -0.10 -9.61 -13.25
CA TYR A 184 -1.13 -10.37 -12.53
C TYR A 184 -2.16 -9.50 -11.81
N GLY A 185 -1.90 -8.19 -11.72
CA GLY A 185 -2.78 -7.27 -11.00
C GLY A 185 -2.99 -5.94 -11.72
N ILE A 186 -4.22 -5.45 -11.72
CA ILE A 186 -4.58 -4.12 -12.25
C ILE A 186 -5.22 -3.31 -11.13
N GLY A 187 -4.66 -2.15 -10.81
CA GLY A 187 -5.23 -1.26 -9.79
C GLY A 187 -6.66 -0.82 -10.12
N TYR A 188 -7.51 -0.61 -9.13
CA TYR A 188 -8.81 0.02 -9.35
C TYR A 188 -8.69 1.54 -9.39
N MET A 189 -7.72 2.10 -8.66
CA MET A 189 -7.28 3.48 -8.74
C MET A 189 -5.81 3.59 -8.37
N GLY A 190 -5.18 4.68 -8.72
CA GLY A 190 -3.85 5.07 -8.23
C GLY A 190 -3.96 6.15 -7.18
N ASN A 191 -2.94 6.24 -6.35
CA ASN A 191 -2.73 7.31 -5.39
C ASN A 191 -1.49 8.10 -5.80
N ALA A 192 -1.52 9.41 -5.59
CA ALA A 192 -0.34 10.25 -5.68
C ALA A 192 -0.02 10.84 -4.31
N GLN A 193 1.26 10.99 -4.01
CA GLN A 193 1.70 11.54 -2.73
C GLN A 193 1.84 13.06 -2.82
N GLY A 194 1.21 13.76 -1.88
CA GLY A 194 1.19 15.22 -1.78
C GLY A 194 0.81 15.67 -0.37
N LEU A 195 0.15 16.80 -0.24
CA LEU A 195 -0.31 17.35 1.03
C LEU A 195 -1.78 17.74 0.95
N LEU A 196 -2.58 17.16 1.84
CA LEU A 196 -3.99 17.54 2.01
C LEU A 196 -4.08 18.83 2.81
N TYR A 197 -4.89 19.81 2.37
CA TYR A 197 -5.01 21.09 3.06
C TYR A 197 -6.41 21.69 2.95
N ASN A 198 -6.75 22.59 3.88
CA ASN A 198 -7.96 23.40 3.80
C ASN A 198 -7.62 24.76 3.18
N LYS A 199 -8.17 25.01 1.98
CA LYS A 199 -7.94 26.24 1.19
C LYS A 199 -8.33 27.50 1.92
N LYS A 200 -9.45 27.44 2.66
CA LYS A 200 -9.96 28.60 3.41
C LYS A 200 -9.05 28.94 4.59
N VAL A 201 -8.54 27.96 5.31
CA VAL A 201 -7.60 28.18 6.42
C VAL A 201 -6.31 28.82 5.89
N PHE A 202 -5.74 28.32 4.78
CA PHE A 202 -4.58 28.93 4.16
C PHE A 202 -4.84 30.38 3.72
N ALA A 203 -5.98 30.63 3.07
CA ALA A 203 -6.36 31.98 2.66
C ALA A 203 -6.56 32.93 3.85
N ASP A 204 -7.25 32.49 4.89
CA ASP A 204 -7.48 33.26 6.14
C ASP A 204 -6.16 33.57 6.85
N ALA A 205 -5.19 32.67 6.78
CA ALA A 205 -3.83 32.87 7.27
C ALA A 205 -3.00 33.84 6.43
N GLY A 206 -3.46 34.22 5.24
CA GLY A 206 -2.74 35.08 4.32
C GLY A 206 -1.75 34.33 3.41
N VAL A 207 -1.81 33.00 3.38
CA VAL A 207 -1.00 32.15 2.46
C VAL A 207 -1.67 32.18 1.08
N THR A 208 -1.13 33.01 0.19
CA THR A 208 -1.70 33.21 -1.16
C THR A 208 -1.09 32.32 -2.24
N GLU A 209 0.10 31.79 -1.98
CA GLU A 209 0.78 30.84 -2.84
C GLU A 209 1.09 29.57 -2.03
N LEU A 210 0.89 28.41 -2.64
CA LEU A 210 1.17 27.13 -1.99
C LEU A 210 2.68 26.95 -1.80
N PRO A 211 3.12 26.44 -0.64
CA PRO A 211 4.53 26.21 -0.34
C PRO A 211 5.15 25.19 -1.30
N LYS A 212 6.39 25.43 -1.70
CA LYS A 212 7.17 24.57 -2.62
C LYS A 212 8.45 24.04 -2.02
N THR A 213 8.81 24.52 -0.82
CA THR A 213 9.99 24.11 -0.08
C THR A 213 9.64 23.85 1.38
N PRO A 214 10.46 23.07 2.13
CA PRO A 214 10.26 22.87 3.56
C PRO A 214 10.12 24.18 4.35
N ASP A 215 10.99 25.14 4.10
CA ASP A 215 10.97 26.43 4.79
C ASP A 215 9.68 27.22 4.51
N GLU A 216 9.20 27.18 3.26
CA GLU A 216 7.93 27.83 2.90
C GLU A 216 6.73 27.14 3.58
N LEU A 217 6.77 25.80 3.75
CA LEU A 217 5.73 25.10 4.49
C LEU A 217 5.73 25.51 5.98
N ILE A 218 6.89 25.48 6.63
CA ILE A 218 7.00 25.90 8.05
C ILE A 218 6.52 27.34 8.22
N ALA A 219 6.86 28.24 7.29
CA ALA A 219 6.37 29.63 7.30
C ALA A 219 4.84 29.70 7.12
N ALA A 220 4.25 28.86 6.27
CA ALA A 220 2.81 28.78 6.09
C ALA A 220 2.10 28.25 7.35
N LEU A 221 2.65 27.20 7.98
CA LEU A 221 2.14 26.66 9.25
C LEU A 221 2.22 27.72 10.37
N GLN A 222 3.31 28.47 10.47
CA GLN A 222 3.43 29.57 11.42
C GLN A 222 2.36 30.67 11.16
N ALA A 223 2.13 30.99 9.87
CA ALA A 223 1.10 31.98 9.52
C ALA A 223 -0.30 31.49 9.91
N ILE A 224 -0.62 30.21 9.77
CA ILE A 224 -1.87 29.63 10.22
C ILE A 224 -2.01 29.77 11.74
N LYS A 225 -0.99 29.41 12.50
CA LYS A 225 -0.94 29.56 13.97
C LYS A 225 -1.17 31.01 14.43
N ASP A 226 -0.57 31.97 13.73
CA ASP A 226 -0.59 33.37 14.12
C ASP A 226 -1.89 34.08 13.74
N ASN A 227 -2.59 33.64 12.72
CA ASN A 227 -3.74 34.37 12.13
C ASN A 227 -5.07 33.62 12.18
N THR A 228 -5.09 32.36 12.62
CA THR A 228 -6.31 31.55 12.71
C THR A 228 -6.37 30.78 14.03
N ASP A 229 -7.51 30.17 14.32
CA ASP A 229 -7.66 29.23 15.45
C ASP A 229 -7.43 27.78 15.02
N ALA A 230 -7.08 27.51 13.76
CA ALA A 230 -6.89 26.16 13.23
C ALA A 230 -5.56 25.56 13.68
N ILE A 231 -5.53 24.22 13.84
CA ILE A 231 -4.31 23.45 14.02
C ILE A 231 -3.53 23.51 12.71
N PRO A 232 -2.29 24.04 12.68
CA PRO A 232 -1.56 24.20 11.42
C PRO A 232 -1.32 22.89 10.68
N LEU A 233 -0.66 21.92 11.35
CA LEU A 233 -0.43 20.55 10.86
C LEU A 233 -1.01 19.57 11.86
N TYR A 234 -1.93 18.72 11.44
CA TYR A 234 -2.43 17.64 12.28
C TYR A 234 -1.64 16.36 12.03
N THR A 235 -1.01 15.83 13.09
CA THR A 235 -0.04 14.75 12.93
C THR A 235 -0.67 13.39 12.67
N ASN A 236 -1.89 13.14 13.14
CA ASN A 236 -2.51 11.81 13.18
C ASN A 236 -1.68 10.77 13.98
N TYR A 237 -0.85 11.19 14.92
CA TYR A 237 0.13 10.37 15.64
C TYR A 237 -0.42 9.06 16.22
N ALA A 238 -1.63 9.09 16.83
CA ALA A 238 -2.24 7.91 17.43
C ALA A 238 -2.66 6.84 16.41
N ALA A 239 -2.86 7.24 15.15
CA ALA A 239 -3.07 6.30 14.04
C ALA A 239 -1.70 5.93 13.43
N GLY A 240 -0.98 4.98 14.06
CA GLY A 240 0.43 4.68 13.79
C GLY A 240 0.79 4.54 12.31
N TRP A 241 -0.09 3.95 11.48
CA TRP A 241 0.15 3.82 10.03
C TRP A 241 0.40 5.16 9.32
N THR A 242 -0.09 6.28 9.85
CA THR A 242 0.18 7.62 9.30
C THR A 242 1.62 8.07 9.58
N MET A 243 2.29 7.47 10.54
CA MET A 243 3.65 7.84 10.94
C MET A 243 4.70 7.19 10.03
N GLY A 244 4.82 5.87 10.06
CA GLY A 244 5.85 5.18 9.26
C GLY A 244 5.52 5.14 7.78
N GLY A 245 4.53 4.33 7.41
CA GLY A 245 4.20 4.06 6.01
C GLY A 245 3.82 5.30 5.21
N GLN A 246 3.08 6.24 5.82
CA GLN A 246 2.67 7.46 5.13
C GLN A 246 3.87 8.40 4.87
N TRP A 247 4.75 8.62 5.85
CA TRP A 247 5.94 9.47 5.64
C TRP A 247 6.96 8.81 4.71
N ASP A 248 7.17 7.51 4.83
CA ASP A 248 8.10 6.77 3.97
C ASP A 248 7.67 6.78 2.49
N ALA A 249 6.37 6.87 2.22
CA ALA A 249 5.85 6.99 0.85
C ALA A 249 6.30 8.25 0.10
N TYR A 250 6.84 9.24 0.82
CA TYR A 250 7.42 10.46 0.22
C TYR A 250 8.91 10.34 -0.07
N LEU A 251 9.59 9.29 0.36
CA LEU A 251 10.96 8.98 -0.07
C LEU A 251 11.01 8.72 -1.59
N GLY A 252 12.20 8.75 -2.18
CA GLY A 252 12.37 8.51 -3.60
C GLY A 252 12.27 9.79 -4.43
N ALA A 253 11.54 9.76 -5.53
CA ALA A 253 11.52 10.85 -6.49
C ALA A 253 11.03 12.19 -5.93
N ILE A 254 10.12 12.20 -4.97
CA ILE A 254 9.67 13.45 -4.31
C ILE A 254 10.84 14.20 -3.68
N THR A 255 11.74 13.48 -3.02
CA THR A 255 12.85 14.06 -2.28
C THR A 255 14.12 14.21 -3.08
N THR A 256 14.30 13.44 -4.17
CA THR A 256 15.55 13.36 -4.93
C THR A 256 15.41 13.72 -6.41
N GLY A 257 14.20 13.72 -6.96
CA GLY A 257 13.95 13.85 -8.39
C GLY A 257 14.38 12.62 -9.21
N ASP A 258 14.62 11.49 -8.55
CA ASP A 258 15.15 10.26 -9.14
C ASP A 258 14.23 9.07 -8.84
N GLU A 259 13.57 8.57 -9.85
CA GLU A 259 12.62 7.44 -9.76
C GLU A 259 13.28 6.11 -9.39
N THR A 260 14.62 6.00 -9.57
CA THR A 260 15.40 4.82 -9.21
C THR A 260 15.87 4.84 -7.76
N TRP A 261 15.80 5.99 -7.08
CA TRP A 261 16.48 6.19 -5.81
C TRP A 261 15.98 5.23 -4.72
N LEU A 262 14.66 5.13 -4.53
CA LEU A 262 14.09 4.37 -3.41
C LEU A 262 14.44 2.87 -3.45
N ASN A 263 14.23 2.23 -4.60
CA ASN A 263 14.31 0.78 -4.70
C ASN A 263 15.62 0.26 -5.32
N GLN A 264 16.46 1.15 -5.89
CA GLN A 264 17.71 0.72 -6.53
C GLN A 264 18.96 1.37 -5.94
N LYS A 265 18.85 2.55 -5.30
CA LYS A 265 20.02 3.30 -4.81
C LYS A 265 20.05 3.44 -3.30
N PHE A 266 18.91 3.52 -2.65
CA PHE A 266 18.82 3.80 -1.22
C PHE A 266 19.59 2.77 -0.39
N VAL A 267 19.42 1.47 -0.68
CA VAL A 267 20.12 0.38 0.02
C VAL A 267 21.64 0.43 -0.19
N HIS A 268 22.12 1.07 -1.27
CA HIS A 268 23.53 1.23 -1.63
C HIS A 268 24.11 2.62 -1.26
N THR A 269 23.34 3.47 -0.59
CA THR A 269 23.77 4.83 -0.24
C THR A 269 24.40 4.86 1.16
N ALA A 270 25.60 5.46 1.27
CA ALA A 270 26.39 5.50 2.51
C ALA A 270 25.78 6.39 3.60
N GLU A 271 25.24 7.55 3.23
CA GLU A 271 24.72 8.56 4.17
C GLU A 271 23.35 9.07 3.70
N PRO A 272 22.32 8.16 3.61
CA PRO A 272 21.04 8.52 2.98
C PRO A 272 20.25 9.57 3.78
N PHE A 273 20.56 9.75 5.06
CA PHE A 273 19.90 10.71 5.96
C PHE A 273 20.71 11.99 6.19
N LYS A 274 21.71 12.22 5.38
CA LYS A 274 22.53 13.43 5.46
C LYS A 274 21.76 14.66 4.97
N ASP A 275 21.99 15.79 5.65
CA ASP A 275 21.54 17.11 5.16
C ASP A 275 22.29 17.49 3.87
N ASN A 276 21.54 17.61 2.76
CA ASN A 276 22.07 18.08 1.50
C ASN A 276 22.30 19.62 1.49
N GLY A 277 21.72 20.34 2.46
CA GLY A 277 21.82 21.80 2.57
C GLY A 277 20.99 22.57 1.54
N ASP A 278 20.15 21.90 0.78
CA ASP A 278 19.30 22.48 -0.29
C ASP A 278 17.80 22.21 -0.14
N GLY A 279 17.40 21.61 0.99
CA GLY A 279 16.00 21.27 1.26
C GLY A 279 15.51 20.03 0.53
N THR A 280 16.42 19.15 0.11
CA THR A 280 16.09 17.87 -0.56
C THR A 280 16.59 16.65 0.23
N GLY A 281 16.18 15.46 -0.20
CA GLY A 281 16.56 14.19 0.42
C GLY A 281 15.74 13.81 1.64
N ALA A 282 16.05 12.65 2.21
CA ALA A 282 15.35 12.11 3.38
C ALA A 282 15.47 13.02 4.62
N TYR A 283 16.62 13.68 4.80
CA TYR A 283 16.82 14.64 5.90
C TYR A 283 15.75 15.74 5.85
N ALA A 284 15.57 16.39 4.69
CA ALA A 284 14.61 17.47 4.53
C ALA A 284 13.16 17.02 4.74
N LEU A 285 12.82 15.79 4.28
CA LEU A 285 11.50 15.19 4.48
C LEU A 285 11.15 15.10 5.97
N TYR A 286 11.95 14.38 6.73
CA TYR A 286 11.62 14.13 8.14
C TYR A 286 11.84 15.35 9.02
N LYS A 287 12.70 16.30 8.59
CA LYS A 287 12.91 17.57 9.30
C LYS A 287 11.65 18.43 9.34
N ILE A 288 10.81 18.41 8.30
CA ILE A 288 9.51 19.11 8.30
C ILE A 288 8.70 18.69 9.53
N HIS A 289 8.64 17.39 9.82
CA HIS A 289 7.86 16.87 10.94
C HIS A 289 8.47 17.31 12.28
N TYR A 290 9.79 17.16 12.43
CA TYR A 290 10.50 17.60 13.63
C TYR A 290 10.30 19.10 13.90
N ASP A 291 10.51 19.95 12.90
CA ASP A 291 10.39 21.40 13.03
C ASP A 291 8.96 21.83 13.36
N ALA A 292 7.95 21.25 12.68
CA ALA A 292 6.57 21.55 12.97
C ALA A 292 6.19 21.24 14.44
N VAL A 293 6.69 20.14 14.99
CA VAL A 293 6.48 19.77 16.39
C VAL A 293 7.26 20.69 17.34
N ALA A 294 8.54 20.91 17.07
CA ALA A 294 9.41 21.73 17.93
C ALA A 294 8.94 23.18 18.04
N ASP A 295 8.38 23.72 16.96
CA ASP A 295 7.83 25.09 16.90
C ASP A 295 6.38 25.16 17.41
N GLY A 296 5.80 24.00 17.81
CA GLY A 296 4.42 23.90 18.31
C GLY A 296 3.39 24.23 17.23
N LEU A 297 3.63 23.83 15.99
CA LEU A 297 2.77 24.03 14.82
C LEU A 297 1.82 22.84 14.57
N ILE A 298 1.60 22.05 15.61
CA ILE A 298 0.73 20.87 15.60
C ILE A 298 -0.38 21.00 16.63
N GLU A 299 -1.22 19.99 16.79
CA GLU A 299 -2.20 19.88 17.87
C GLU A 299 -1.51 19.88 19.26
N ASP A 300 -2.23 20.37 20.27
CA ASP A 300 -1.72 20.50 21.65
C ASP A 300 -1.33 19.14 22.28
N ASP A 301 -2.09 18.10 21.98
CA ASP A 301 -1.85 16.73 22.47
C ASP A 301 -1.90 15.72 21.30
N TYR A 302 -0.73 15.50 20.69
CA TYR A 302 -0.57 14.58 19.58
C TYR A 302 -0.90 13.12 19.93
N THR A 303 -0.85 12.74 21.22
CA THR A 303 -1.13 11.36 21.65
C THR A 303 -2.61 11.00 21.61
N THR A 304 -3.51 12.00 21.51
CA THR A 304 -4.96 11.83 21.49
C THR A 304 -5.59 12.12 20.13
N THR A 305 -4.79 12.13 19.06
CA THR A 305 -5.30 12.33 17.69
C THR A 305 -6.33 11.27 17.31
N ASP A 306 -7.38 11.70 16.60
CA ASP A 306 -8.48 10.85 16.17
C ASP A 306 -8.59 10.86 14.64
N TRP A 307 -8.27 9.71 14.00
CA TRP A 307 -8.34 9.57 12.57
C TRP A 307 -9.75 9.79 11.99
N GLU A 308 -10.77 9.25 12.61
CA GLU A 308 -12.15 9.44 12.11
C GLU A 308 -12.64 10.87 12.33
N GLY A 309 -12.35 11.44 13.49
CA GLY A 309 -12.73 12.83 13.82
C GLY A 309 -12.00 13.86 12.96
N CYS A 310 -10.74 13.64 12.59
CA CYS A 310 -9.97 14.62 11.83
C CYS A 310 -10.56 14.94 10.44
N LYS A 311 -11.32 14.01 9.86
CA LYS A 311 -12.00 14.21 8.57
C LYS A 311 -13.00 15.37 8.64
N GLY A 312 -13.83 15.38 9.67
CA GLY A 312 -14.75 16.49 9.93
C GLY A 312 -14.03 17.77 10.33
N MET A 313 -12.96 17.67 11.12
CA MET A 313 -12.19 18.84 11.58
C MET A 313 -11.57 19.60 10.40
N ILE A 314 -10.90 18.91 9.46
CA ILE A 314 -10.33 19.59 8.31
C ILE A 314 -11.42 20.16 7.38
N ASN A 315 -12.54 19.45 7.22
CA ASN A 315 -13.66 19.94 6.43
C ASN A 315 -14.24 21.23 7.02
N ASN A 316 -14.32 21.32 8.35
CA ASN A 316 -14.82 22.49 9.07
C ASN A 316 -13.80 23.63 9.20
N GLY A 317 -12.55 23.45 8.76
CA GLY A 317 -11.50 24.47 8.88
C GLY A 317 -10.84 24.53 10.26
N GLU A 318 -10.94 23.47 11.05
CA GLU A 318 -10.25 23.34 12.34
C GLU A 318 -8.82 22.82 12.19
N ILE A 319 -8.47 22.27 11.02
CA ILE A 319 -7.14 21.80 10.63
C ILE A 319 -6.69 22.50 9.35
N GLY A 320 -5.44 22.98 9.32
CA GLY A 320 -4.82 23.58 8.14
C GLY A 320 -4.40 22.55 7.11
N CYS A 321 -3.60 21.56 7.50
CA CYS A 321 -3.14 20.50 6.60
C CYS A 321 -2.80 19.19 7.31
N MET A 322 -2.66 18.12 6.51
CA MET A 322 -2.24 16.78 6.91
C MET A 322 -1.37 16.14 5.83
N VAL A 323 -0.34 15.39 6.23
CA VAL A 323 0.51 14.59 5.31
C VAL A 323 -0.20 13.28 5.01
N LEU A 324 -0.90 13.23 3.89
CA LEU A 324 -1.71 12.09 3.45
C LEU A 324 -1.66 11.96 1.92
N GLY A 325 -1.88 10.75 1.41
CA GLY A 325 -2.02 10.51 -0.02
C GLY A 325 -3.33 11.06 -0.60
N SER A 326 -3.44 11.13 -1.93
CA SER A 326 -4.62 11.64 -2.62
C SER A 326 -5.92 10.88 -2.33
N TRP A 327 -5.83 9.62 -1.93
CA TRP A 327 -6.96 8.77 -1.50
C TRP A 327 -7.79 9.39 -0.36
N ALA A 328 -7.18 10.25 0.47
CA ALA A 328 -7.86 10.88 1.59
C ALA A 328 -8.80 12.04 1.16
N VAL A 329 -8.57 12.61 -0.02
CA VAL A 329 -9.32 13.81 -0.48
C VAL A 329 -10.81 13.58 -0.53
N ALA A 330 -11.25 12.46 -1.11
CA ALA A 330 -12.68 12.14 -1.22
C ALA A 330 -13.34 11.96 0.16
N GLN A 331 -12.64 11.31 1.10
CA GLN A 331 -13.11 11.11 2.47
C GLN A 331 -13.30 12.46 3.21
N MET A 332 -12.31 13.36 3.08
CA MET A 332 -12.37 14.67 3.72
C MET A 332 -13.47 15.57 3.12
N LYS A 333 -13.69 15.48 1.80
CA LYS A 333 -14.79 16.17 1.13
C LYS A 333 -16.16 15.67 1.58
N ALA A 334 -16.29 14.36 1.76
CA ALA A 334 -17.55 13.74 2.19
C ALA A 334 -17.88 13.96 3.68
N ALA A 335 -16.90 14.36 4.49
CA ALA A 335 -17.04 14.46 5.94
C ALA A 335 -17.80 15.72 6.45
N GLY A 336 -18.27 16.61 5.56
CA GLY A 336 -19.03 17.80 5.94
C GLY A 336 -19.48 18.65 4.75
N ASP A 337 -20.01 19.84 5.08
CA ASP A 337 -20.65 20.72 4.10
C ASP A 337 -19.64 21.56 3.27
N ASN A 338 -18.35 21.57 3.63
CA ASN A 338 -17.34 22.46 3.03
C ASN A 338 -16.38 21.70 2.08
N ALA A 339 -16.91 20.80 1.25
CA ALA A 339 -16.14 19.99 0.31
C ALA A 339 -15.24 20.82 -0.61
N ASP A 340 -15.68 22.02 -1.00
CA ASP A 340 -14.94 22.93 -1.89
C ASP A 340 -13.69 23.54 -1.22
N ASP A 341 -13.63 23.57 0.11
CA ASP A 341 -12.49 24.07 0.86
C ASP A 341 -11.36 23.03 0.95
N ILE A 342 -11.64 21.76 0.67
CA ILE A 342 -10.62 20.71 0.65
C ILE A 342 -9.78 20.81 -0.63
N GLY A 343 -8.47 20.94 -0.44
CA GLY A 343 -7.48 20.98 -1.50
C GLY A 343 -6.44 19.88 -1.34
N TYR A 344 -5.72 19.63 -2.42
CA TYR A 344 -4.57 18.74 -2.45
C TYR A 344 -3.44 19.42 -3.22
N MET A 345 -2.24 19.45 -2.66
CA MET A 345 -1.10 20.12 -3.26
C MET A 345 0.12 19.19 -3.30
N PRO A 346 1.09 19.46 -4.21
CA PRO A 346 2.35 18.73 -4.22
C PRO A 346 3.05 18.84 -2.86
N PHE A 347 3.77 17.78 -2.49
CA PHE A 347 4.58 17.84 -1.28
C PHE A 347 5.68 18.93 -1.43
N PRO A 348 5.90 19.77 -0.41
CA PRO A 348 6.70 20.98 -0.56
C PRO A 348 8.22 20.71 -0.52
N ILE A 349 8.69 19.95 -1.49
CA ILE A 349 10.11 19.74 -1.80
C ILE A 349 10.30 20.01 -3.29
N THR A 350 11.26 20.84 -3.63
CA THR A 350 11.62 21.21 -5.00
C THR A 350 13.03 20.72 -5.29
N VAL A 351 13.17 19.84 -6.27
CA VAL A 351 14.45 19.29 -6.74
C VAL A 351 14.77 19.86 -8.11
N ASN A 352 15.89 20.56 -8.27
CA ASN A 352 16.31 21.16 -9.52
C ASN A 352 15.22 22.06 -10.18
N GLY A 353 14.44 22.78 -9.36
CA GLY A 353 13.39 23.69 -9.83
C GLY A 353 12.08 23.00 -10.23
N LYS A 354 11.91 21.71 -9.94
CA LYS A 354 10.69 20.94 -10.18
C LYS A 354 10.18 20.31 -8.88
N GLN A 355 8.86 20.19 -8.77
CA GLN A 355 8.22 19.34 -7.77
C GLN A 355 7.82 18.01 -8.42
N TYR A 356 7.97 16.95 -7.65
CA TYR A 356 7.59 15.59 -8.04
C TYR A 356 6.47 15.08 -7.14
N ALA A 357 5.64 14.21 -7.68
CA ALA A 357 4.75 13.37 -6.90
C ALA A 357 5.01 11.92 -7.31
N THR A 358 5.16 11.05 -6.34
CA THR A 358 5.17 9.61 -6.61
C THR A 358 3.73 9.12 -6.63
N ALA A 359 3.43 8.31 -7.63
CA ALA A 359 2.14 7.64 -7.74
C ALA A 359 2.34 6.11 -7.73
N GLY A 360 1.35 5.43 -7.20
CA GLY A 360 1.29 3.98 -7.18
C GLY A 360 -0.16 3.52 -7.15
N PRO A 361 -0.44 2.27 -7.52
CA PRO A 361 -1.78 1.73 -7.44
C PRO A 361 -2.20 1.54 -5.99
N ASP A 362 -3.48 1.64 -5.73
CA ASP A 362 -4.11 1.10 -4.55
C ASP A 362 -4.24 -0.43 -4.71
N TYR A 363 -5.19 -1.08 -4.06
CA TYR A 363 -5.41 -2.51 -4.28
C TYR A 363 -5.60 -2.85 -5.76
N ASN A 364 -5.17 -4.05 -6.15
CA ASN A 364 -5.18 -4.51 -7.53
C ASN A 364 -6.12 -5.71 -7.70
N PHE A 365 -6.94 -5.71 -8.73
CA PHE A 365 -7.76 -6.86 -9.12
C PHE A 365 -6.88 -8.04 -9.52
N GLY A 366 -7.13 -9.21 -8.93
CA GLY A 366 -6.59 -10.48 -9.34
C GLY A 366 -7.73 -11.43 -9.73
N ILE A 367 -7.56 -12.19 -10.81
CA ILE A 367 -8.53 -13.16 -11.32
C ILE A 367 -8.10 -14.57 -10.95
N ASN A 368 -9.01 -15.37 -10.41
CA ASN A 368 -8.73 -16.71 -9.92
C ASN A 368 -8.34 -17.68 -11.04
N VAL A 369 -7.13 -18.23 -10.94
CA VAL A 369 -6.62 -19.22 -11.89
C VAL A 369 -7.47 -20.51 -11.92
N ASN A 370 -8.17 -20.81 -10.83
CA ASN A 370 -9.00 -22.01 -10.70
C ASN A 370 -10.46 -21.80 -11.11
N SER A 371 -10.87 -20.59 -11.49
CA SER A 371 -12.20 -20.33 -12.06
C SER A 371 -12.42 -21.09 -13.36
N SER A 372 -13.69 -21.34 -13.73
CA SER A 372 -14.01 -21.87 -15.05
C SER A 372 -13.61 -20.91 -16.16
N ASP A 373 -13.41 -21.39 -17.37
CA ASP A 373 -13.02 -20.54 -18.51
C ASP A 373 -14.06 -19.44 -18.77
N ASP A 374 -15.35 -19.74 -18.63
CA ASP A 374 -16.42 -18.76 -18.74
C ASP A 374 -16.31 -17.67 -17.63
N ASN A 375 -15.98 -18.07 -16.39
CA ASN A 375 -15.83 -17.14 -15.29
C ASN A 375 -14.55 -16.31 -15.43
N LYS A 376 -13.44 -16.89 -15.92
CA LYS A 376 -12.22 -16.12 -16.23
C LYS A 376 -12.49 -15.06 -17.29
N ALA A 377 -13.23 -15.40 -18.35
CA ALA A 377 -13.61 -14.46 -19.40
C ALA A 377 -14.51 -13.35 -18.84
N ALA A 378 -15.54 -13.70 -18.06
CA ALA A 378 -16.43 -12.73 -17.43
C ALA A 378 -15.69 -11.82 -16.46
N ALA A 379 -14.77 -12.37 -15.65
CA ALA A 379 -13.92 -11.63 -14.72
C ALA A 379 -12.99 -10.65 -15.45
N MET A 380 -12.36 -11.09 -16.54
CA MET A 380 -11.50 -10.24 -17.37
C MET A 380 -12.27 -9.07 -17.98
N VAL A 381 -13.48 -9.34 -18.51
CA VAL A 381 -14.39 -8.32 -19.05
C VAL A 381 -14.82 -7.33 -17.95
N PHE A 382 -15.20 -7.84 -16.77
CA PHE A 382 -15.62 -7.00 -15.65
C PHE A 382 -14.48 -6.09 -15.16
N VAL A 383 -13.27 -6.64 -14.93
CA VAL A 383 -12.10 -5.84 -14.52
C VAL A 383 -11.77 -4.77 -15.57
N LYS A 384 -11.75 -5.14 -16.86
CA LYS A 384 -11.48 -4.18 -17.94
C LYS A 384 -12.51 -3.04 -17.94
N TRP A 385 -13.80 -3.37 -17.80
CA TRP A 385 -14.86 -2.38 -17.72
C TRP A 385 -14.73 -1.49 -16.47
N MET A 386 -14.42 -2.08 -15.32
CA MET A 386 -14.20 -1.35 -14.07
C MET A 386 -13.08 -0.31 -14.22
N VAL A 387 -12.02 -0.64 -14.94
CA VAL A 387 -10.83 0.22 -15.11
C VAL A 387 -11.03 1.27 -16.20
N GLU A 388 -11.74 0.94 -17.31
CA GLU A 388 -11.81 1.82 -18.48
C GLU A 388 -13.12 2.64 -18.57
N GLU A 389 -14.27 2.10 -18.12
CA GLU A 389 -15.59 2.67 -18.40
C GLU A 389 -16.46 2.94 -17.16
N SER A 390 -16.18 2.33 -16.01
CA SER A 390 -17.03 2.45 -14.81
C SER A 390 -17.08 3.86 -14.22
N GLY A 391 -15.98 4.62 -14.37
CA GLY A 391 -15.76 5.87 -13.66
C GLY A 391 -15.41 5.71 -12.18
N TRP A 392 -15.14 4.50 -11.70
CA TRP A 392 -14.87 4.26 -10.28
C TRP A 392 -13.61 4.99 -9.79
N CYS A 393 -12.52 4.96 -10.56
CA CYS A 393 -11.31 5.70 -10.23
C CYS A 393 -11.57 7.20 -10.02
N GLU A 394 -12.36 7.82 -10.91
CA GLU A 394 -12.77 9.22 -10.81
C GLU A 394 -13.64 9.50 -9.59
N LEU A 395 -14.58 8.60 -9.29
CA LEU A 395 -15.47 8.68 -8.12
C LEU A 395 -14.68 8.64 -6.82
N GLU A 396 -13.64 7.83 -6.74
CA GLU A 396 -12.72 7.77 -5.59
C GLU A 396 -11.71 8.94 -5.57
N GLY A 397 -11.69 9.79 -6.61
CA GLY A 397 -10.73 10.89 -6.71
C GLY A 397 -9.30 10.40 -6.95
N GLY A 398 -9.15 9.20 -7.51
CA GLY A 398 -7.88 8.54 -7.71
C GLY A 398 -7.09 9.03 -8.91
N TYR A 399 -5.79 8.72 -8.91
CA TYR A 399 -4.93 8.84 -10.08
C TYR A 399 -5.35 7.77 -11.12
N PRO A 400 -5.41 8.11 -12.41
CA PRO A 400 -5.96 7.20 -13.43
C PRO A 400 -5.09 5.94 -13.57
N ILE A 401 -5.74 4.79 -13.58
CA ILE A 401 -5.12 3.51 -13.96
C ILE A 401 -5.14 3.36 -15.46
N SER A 402 -6.29 3.51 -16.11
CA SER A 402 -6.37 3.50 -17.58
C SER A 402 -5.70 4.74 -18.19
N LYS A 403 -4.87 4.53 -19.19
CA LYS A 403 -4.23 5.63 -19.95
C LYS A 403 -5.21 6.37 -20.87
N THR A 404 -6.42 5.85 -21.07
CA THR A 404 -7.45 6.39 -21.96
C THR A 404 -8.67 6.91 -21.22
N ALA A 405 -8.89 6.54 -19.96
CA ALA A 405 -10.02 7.03 -19.18
C ALA A 405 -9.89 8.53 -18.86
N PRO A 406 -11.02 9.25 -18.84
CA PRO A 406 -11.03 10.63 -18.38
C PRO A 406 -10.56 10.71 -16.91
N THR A 407 -9.86 11.80 -16.57
CA THR A 407 -9.47 12.07 -15.18
C THR A 407 -9.59 13.55 -14.86
N SER A 408 -10.09 13.85 -13.65
CA SER A 408 -10.01 15.19 -13.05
C SER A 408 -8.76 15.34 -12.17
N PHE A 409 -8.04 14.26 -11.92
CA PHE A 409 -6.80 14.33 -11.15
C PHE A 409 -5.75 15.14 -11.90
N ASN A 410 -5.33 16.26 -11.32
CA ASN A 410 -4.35 17.14 -11.91
C ASN A 410 -3.46 17.78 -10.83
N PHE A 411 -2.16 17.55 -10.94
CA PHE A 411 -1.14 18.33 -10.26
C PHE A 411 -0.48 19.28 -11.27
N GLU A 412 -1.04 20.48 -11.42
CA GLU A 412 -0.50 21.46 -12.35
C GLU A 412 0.96 21.82 -12.01
N GLY A 413 1.87 21.62 -12.96
CA GLY A 413 3.30 21.93 -12.81
C GLY A 413 4.12 20.88 -12.04
N VAL A 414 3.54 19.74 -11.73
CA VAL A 414 4.18 18.62 -11.02
C VAL A 414 4.44 17.47 -11.97
N GLU A 415 5.63 16.88 -11.87
CA GLU A 415 5.97 15.66 -12.59
C GLU A 415 5.55 14.46 -11.73
N VAL A 416 4.56 13.72 -12.20
CA VAL A 416 4.09 12.50 -11.54
C VAL A 416 4.88 11.32 -12.07
N VAL A 417 5.52 10.58 -11.20
CA VAL A 417 6.40 9.46 -11.53
C VAL A 417 6.09 8.24 -10.69
N GLU A 418 6.49 7.07 -11.18
CA GLU A 418 6.52 5.83 -10.41
C GLU A 418 7.93 5.63 -9.86
N ASN A 419 8.08 5.17 -8.61
CA ASN A 419 9.37 4.63 -8.18
C ASN A 419 9.61 3.31 -8.91
N LEU A 420 10.74 3.20 -9.62
CA LEU A 420 11.09 1.97 -10.33
C LEU A 420 11.32 0.82 -9.34
N GLN A 421 11.06 -0.41 -9.79
CA GLN A 421 11.28 -1.60 -8.98
C GLN A 421 12.77 -1.83 -8.68
N ALA A 422 13.07 -2.67 -7.69
CA ALA A 422 14.43 -3.12 -7.39
C ALA A 422 15.08 -3.77 -8.62
N LEU A 423 16.40 -3.79 -8.66
CA LEU A 423 17.15 -4.50 -9.70
C LEU A 423 17.01 -6.01 -9.52
N GLU A 424 17.15 -6.76 -10.63
CA GLU A 424 17.11 -8.23 -10.61
C GLU A 424 18.14 -8.79 -9.63
N GLY A 425 17.69 -9.60 -8.67
CA GLY A 425 18.49 -10.19 -7.62
C GLY A 425 18.70 -9.30 -6.38
N GLU A 426 18.06 -8.12 -6.31
CA GLU A 426 18.12 -7.19 -5.19
C GLU A 426 16.74 -6.94 -4.53
N GLU A 427 15.74 -7.75 -4.91
CA GLU A 427 14.34 -7.58 -4.49
C GLU A 427 14.19 -7.68 -2.96
N ASP A 428 15.04 -8.45 -2.29
CA ASP A 428 14.99 -8.66 -0.84
C ASP A 428 15.88 -7.69 -0.04
N PHE A 429 16.75 -6.91 -0.68
CA PHE A 429 17.73 -6.07 0.03
C PHE A 429 17.08 -5.09 1.01
N MET A 430 15.98 -4.46 0.64
CA MET A 430 15.27 -3.56 1.56
C MET A 430 14.75 -4.30 2.81
N ASN A 431 14.23 -5.51 2.65
CA ASN A 431 13.74 -6.32 3.76
C ASN A 431 14.89 -6.76 4.68
N GLU A 432 16.03 -7.16 4.11
CA GLU A 432 17.24 -7.50 4.86
C GLU A 432 17.78 -6.29 5.63
N MET A 433 17.86 -5.12 4.98
CA MET A 433 18.28 -3.87 5.60
C MET A 433 17.35 -3.45 6.73
N ASN A 434 16.04 -3.59 6.56
CA ASN A 434 15.06 -3.28 7.59
C ASN A 434 15.18 -4.23 8.80
N ALA A 435 15.44 -5.50 8.56
CA ALA A 435 15.58 -6.49 9.62
C ALA A 435 16.82 -6.25 10.51
N GLU A 436 17.94 -5.80 9.91
CA GLU A 436 19.19 -5.54 10.64
C GLU A 436 19.22 -4.12 11.23
N SER A 437 18.72 -3.10 10.52
CA SER A 437 18.74 -1.70 11.01
C SER A 437 17.61 -1.40 12.01
N GLU A 438 16.55 -2.21 12.04
CA GLU A 438 15.29 -1.98 12.79
C GLU A 438 14.57 -0.66 12.38
N LEU A 439 14.92 -0.06 11.23
CA LEU A 439 14.33 1.21 10.78
C LEU A 439 13.01 1.05 10.04
N SER A 440 12.69 -0.14 9.55
CA SER A 440 11.39 -0.52 8.93
C SER A 440 10.90 0.43 7.83
N PHE A 441 11.79 0.89 6.94
CA PHE A 441 11.39 1.72 5.78
C PHE A 441 10.46 0.94 4.85
N ASN A 442 9.35 1.58 4.44
CA ASN A 442 8.31 0.98 3.59
C ASN A 442 7.73 -0.35 4.12
N ALA A 443 7.98 -0.68 5.37
CA ALA A 443 7.54 -1.93 6.01
C ALA A 443 6.39 -1.72 7.02
N GLY A 444 5.76 -0.53 7.01
CA GLY A 444 4.65 -0.19 7.90
C GLY A 444 5.04 0.08 9.35
N GLY A 445 6.35 0.07 9.68
CA GLY A 445 6.82 0.43 11.03
C GLY A 445 6.66 1.91 11.31
N ASP A 446 5.99 2.26 12.41
CA ASP A 446 5.65 3.64 12.80
C ASP A 446 6.59 4.23 13.85
N ALA A 447 7.26 3.39 14.65
CA ALA A 447 8.05 3.80 15.81
C ALA A 447 9.17 4.81 15.49
N LYS A 448 9.83 4.72 14.31
CA LYS A 448 10.92 5.64 13.97
C LYS A 448 10.42 7.07 13.75
N VAL A 449 9.26 7.26 13.10
CA VAL A 449 8.68 8.58 12.85
C VAL A 449 7.98 9.10 14.10
N GLN A 450 7.30 8.23 14.86
CA GLN A 450 6.78 8.59 16.19
C GLN A 450 7.91 9.10 17.09
N GLY A 451 9.08 8.44 17.07
CA GLY A 451 10.26 8.88 17.82
C GLY A 451 10.76 10.27 17.44
N ILE A 452 10.59 10.72 16.18
CA ILE A 452 10.87 12.12 15.77
C ILE A 452 9.92 13.08 16.49
N VAL A 453 8.62 12.79 16.49
CA VAL A 453 7.60 13.62 17.17
C VAL A 453 7.88 13.71 18.67
N GLU A 454 8.11 12.58 19.32
CA GLU A 454 8.41 12.52 20.77
C GLU A 454 9.68 13.28 21.12
N ALA A 455 10.74 13.13 20.34
CA ALA A 455 12.01 13.83 20.55
C ALA A 455 11.85 15.35 20.39
N ALA A 456 11.14 15.80 19.37
CA ALA A 456 10.88 17.21 19.11
C ALA A 456 9.99 17.82 20.21
N ALA A 457 8.90 17.15 20.59
CA ALA A 457 7.97 17.63 21.62
C ALA A 457 8.62 17.76 23.01
N THR A 458 9.54 16.84 23.34
CA THR A 458 10.21 16.82 24.65
C THR A 458 11.56 17.55 24.66
N GLY A 459 12.11 17.86 23.48
CA GLY A 459 13.48 18.37 23.35
C GLY A 459 14.56 17.37 23.83
N SER A 460 14.24 16.08 23.87
CA SER A 460 15.11 15.04 24.42
C SER A 460 16.29 14.72 23.51
N LYS A 461 16.14 14.91 22.20
CA LYS A 461 17.16 14.64 21.18
C LYS A 461 17.05 15.64 20.04
N SER A 462 18.18 16.10 19.51
CA SER A 462 18.17 16.94 18.30
C SER A 462 17.85 16.12 17.06
N PHE A 463 17.36 16.77 16.01
CA PHE A 463 17.10 16.10 14.75
C PHE A 463 18.38 15.52 14.13
N ASP A 464 19.48 16.26 14.20
CA ASP A 464 20.79 15.79 13.72
C ASP A 464 21.26 14.53 14.44
N ASP A 465 21.02 14.41 15.76
CA ASP A 465 21.37 13.20 16.51
C ASP A 465 20.52 12.02 16.06
N ILE A 466 19.24 12.23 15.77
CA ILE A 466 18.35 11.17 15.25
C ILE A 466 18.85 10.68 13.88
N MET A 467 19.15 11.61 12.97
CA MET A 467 19.63 11.26 11.62
C MET A 467 21.01 10.60 11.65
N ALA A 468 21.87 10.99 12.59
CA ALA A 468 23.17 10.34 12.79
C ALA A 468 22.99 8.89 13.30
N GLU A 469 22.06 8.64 14.21
CA GLU A 469 21.75 7.29 14.69
C GLU A 469 21.18 6.41 13.57
N TRP A 470 20.25 6.96 12.75
CA TRP A 470 19.71 6.22 11.60
C TRP A 470 20.79 5.90 10.57
N THR A 471 21.70 6.86 10.29
CA THR A 471 22.84 6.65 9.40
C THR A 471 23.75 5.53 9.92
N GLN A 472 24.03 5.53 11.22
CA GLN A 472 24.87 4.48 11.82
C GLN A 472 24.17 3.10 11.72
N ALA A 473 22.90 3.00 12.09
CA ALA A 473 22.15 1.75 12.00
C ALA A 473 22.07 1.24 10.56
N TRP A 474 21.91 2.16 9.59
CA TRP A 474 21.87 1.84 8.16
C TRP A 474 23.22 1.29 7.68
N ASN A 475 24.32 1.95 8.01
CA ASN A 475 25.65 1.52 7.60
C ASN A 475 26.05 0.18 8.25
N ASP A 476 25.70 -0.03 9.53
CA ASP A 476 25.96 -1.29 10.22
C ASP A 476 25.16 -2.43 9.55
N ALA A 477 23.90 -2.18 9.13
CA ALA A 477 23.08 -3.12 8.39
C ALA A 477 23.66 -3.44 7.01
N GLN A 478 24.15 -2.43 6.26
CA GLN A 478 24.82 -2.67 4.97
C GLN A 478 26.04 -3.62 5.11
N GLU A 479 26.85 -3.41 6.18
CA GLU A 479 28.00 -4.28 6.45
C GLU A 479 27.56 -5.70 6.84
N GLU A 480 26.53 -5.87 7.69
CA GLU A 480 26.06 -7.19 8.13
C GLU A 480 25.38 -7.97 7.00
N CYS A 481 24.58 -7.30 6.16
CA CYS A 481 23.94 -7.89 4.98
C CYS A 481 24.91 -8.11 3.82
N GLY A 482 26.08 -7.46 3.85
CA GLY A 482 27.07 -7.54 2.78
C GLY A 482 26.66 -6.79 1.51
N ILE A 483 25.82 -5.75 1.66
CA ILE A 483 25.36 -4.90 0.56
C ILE A 483 26.47 -3.92 0.20
N GLU A 484 26.81 -3.84 -1.10
CA GLU A 484 27.84 -2.94 -1.59
C GLU A 484 27.37 -1.47 -1.53
N VAL A 485 28.19 -0.61 -0.95
CA VAL A 485 27.94 0.85 -0.92
C VAL A 485 28.47 1.45 -2.22
N LEU A 486 27.59 2.08 -3.00
CA LEU A 486 27.89 2.62 -4.34
C LEU A 486 27.73 4.15 -4.43
N TYR A 487 26.95 4.78 -3.56
CA TYR A 487 26.57 6.20 -3.62
C TYR A 487 26.88 6.96 -2.33
#